data_e9cde32d3ecbbdd8cda964560b898488
#
_entry.id   e9cde32d3ecbbdd8cda964560b898488
#
_cell.length_a   1.000
_cell.length_b   1.000
_cell.length_c   1.000
_cell.angle_alpha   90.00
_cell.angle_beta   90.00
_cell.angle_gamma   90.00
#
_symmetry.space_group_name_H-M   'P 1'
#
loop_
_entity.id
_entity.type
_entity.pdbx_description
1 polymer ?
#
loop_
_entity_poly.entity_id
_entity_poly.type
_entity_poly.pdbx_seq_one_letter_code
_entity_poly.pdbx_strand_id
1 'polypeptide(L)'
;MADVATKHPMEDEVKKTEASSLVGKLETDVEIKASADKFHHMFAGKPHHVSKASPGNIQGCDLHEGDWGTVGSIVFWNYVHDGEAKVAKERIEAVEPDKNLITFRVIEGDLMKEYKSFLLTIQVTPKPGGPGSIVHWHLEYEKISEEVAHPETLLQFCVEVSKEIDEHLLAEEEEVAHPETLLQFCVEVSKEIDEHLLAEE
;
A
#
# COMPACT_ATOMS: atom_id res chain seq x y z
N MET A 1 51.51 44.05 45.23
CA MET A 1 50.12 44.30 44.83
C MET A 1 49.84 43.34 43.67
N ALA A 2 49.10 42.29 43.95
CA ALA A 2 48.88 41.20 43.02
C ALA A 2 47.63 41.50 42.22
N ASP A 3 47.80 41.43 40.89
CA ASP A 3 46.71 41.57 39.92
C ASP A 3 46.01 40.22 39.76
N VAL A 4 44.73 40.18 40.09
CA VAL A 4 43.93 38.98 40.03
C VAL A 4 43.28 38.93 38.65
N ALA A 5 43.82 38.08 37.76
CA ALA A 5 43.23 37.77 36.49
C ALA A 5 41.97 36.88 36.67
N THR A 6 40.83 37.46 36.44
CA THR A 6 39.53 36.76 36.45
C THR A 6 39.45 35.91 35.17
N LYS A 7 39.55 34.58 35.29
CA LYS A 7 39.21 33.64 34.26
C LYS A 7 37.70 33.57 34.10
N HIS A 8 37.21 33.95 32.88
CA HIS A 8 35.88 33.61 32.42
C HIS A 8 35.82 32.11 32.06
N PRO A 9 34.82 31.37 32.54
CA PRO A 9 34.59 30.04 31.98
C PRO A 9 34.03 30.17 30.57
N MET A 10 34.67 29.52 29.63
CA MET A 10 34.11 29.25 28.31
C MET A 10 32.92 28.30 28.51
N GLU A 11 31.75 28.82 28.30
CA GLU A 11 30.54 27.98 28.14
C GLU A 11 30.70 27.20 26.82
N ASP A 12 30.97 25.90 26.96
CA ASP A 12 30.81 24.93 25.88
C ASP A 12 29.33 24.89 25.49
N GLU A 13 28.94 25.65 24.46
CA GLU A 13 27.69 25.45 23.75
C GLU A 13 27.70 24.05 23.13
N VAL A 14 27.19 23.09 23.86
CA VAL A 14 26.77 21.82 23.28
C VAL A 14 25.65 22.16 22.29
N LYS A 15 25.98 22.27 21.01
CA LYS A 15 25.04 22.26 19.93
C LYS A 15 24.30 20.93 19.99
N LYS A 16 23.17 20.92 20.68
CA LYS A 16 22.15 19.90 20.58
C LYS A 16 21.69 19.93 19.13
N THR A 17 22.11 18.94 18.35
CA THR A 17 21.55 18.69 17.04
C THR A 17 20.10 18.38 17.27
N GLU A 18 19.22 19.37 17.10
CA GLU A 18 17.79 19.14 17.04
C GLU A 18 17.59 18.20 15.86
N ALA A 19 17.04 17.00 16.15
CA ALA A 19 16.58 16.09 15.11
C ALA A 19 15.63 16.90 14.23
N SER A 20 15.93 16.99 12.93
CA SER A 20 15.17 17.82 11.99
C SER A 20 13.69 17.53 12.15
N SER A 21 12.87 18.54 12.48
CA SER A 21 11.40 18.45 12.52
C SER A 21 10.78 18.07 11.16
N LEU A 22 11.59 18.02 10.11
CA LEU A 22 11.21 17.67 8.73
C LEU A 22 11.12 16.16 8.50
N VAL A 23 11.86 15.36 9.28
CA VAL A 23 11.82 13.88 9.19
C VAL A 23 10.69 13.36 10.05
N GLY A 24 9.89 12.45 9.49
CA GLY A 24 8.77 11.85 10.20
C GLY A 24 8.52 10.40 9.81
N LYS A 25 7.72 9.77 10.66
CA LYS A 25 7.19 8.40 10.49
C LYS A 25 5.74 8.38 10.90
N LEU A 26 4.92 7.68 10.13
CA LEU A 26 3.53 7.36 10.46
C LEU A 26 3.29 5.88 10.25
N GLU A 27 2.53 5.27 11.12
CA GLU A 27 2.20 3.85 11.08
C GLU A 27 0.72 3.63 11.37
N THR A 28 0.16 2.58 10.80
CA THR A 28 -1.18 2.10 11.15
C THR A 28 -1.31 0.63 10.86
N ASP A 29 -2.18 -0.04 11.62
CA ASP A 29 -2.58 -1.41 11.42
C ASP A 29 -4.01 -1.47 10.90
N VAL A 30 -4.25 -2.30 9.89
CA VAL A 30 -5.58 -2.58 9.36
C VAL A 30 -5.88 -4.06 9.49
N GLU A 31 -6.89 -4.39 10.27
CA GLU A 31 -7.38 -5.76 10.35
C GLU A 31 -8.16 -6.13 9.10
N ILE A 32 -7.83 -7.27 8.49
CA ILE A 32 -8.48 -7.82 7.31
C ILE A 32 -8.90 -9.27 7.54
N LYS A 33 -9.80 -9.77 6.71
CA LYS A 33 -10.26 -11.16 6.72
C LYS A 33 -9.51 -12.05 5.73
N ALA A 34 -8.96 -11.48 4.67
CA ALA A 34 -8.16 -12.19 3.68
C ALA A 34 -6.84 -12.70 4.27
N SER A 35 -6.24 -13.69 3.61
CA SER A 35 -4.94 -14.21 4.01
C SER A 35 -3.81 -13.22 3.74
N ALA A 36 -2.75 -13.29 4.55
CA ALA A 36 -1.58 -12.44 4.42
C ALA A 36 -0.90 -12.58 3.05
N ASP A 37 -0.80 -13.81 2.54
CA ASP A 37 -0.17 -14.09 1.25
C ASP A 37 -0.94 -13.48 0.07
N LYS A 38 -2.27 -13.56 0.10
CA LYS A 38 -3.12 -13.01 -0.96
C LYS A 38 -3.06 -11.49 -0.98
N PHE A 39 -3.12 -10.86 0.18
CA PHE A 39 -3.01 -9.40 0.27
C PHE A 39 -1.63 -8.92 -0.20
N HIS A 40 -0.55 -9.54 0.30
CA HIS A 40 0.81 -9.21 -0.13
C HIS A 40 0.98 -9.36 -1.64
N HIS A 41 0.42 -10.42 -2.23
CA HIS A 41 0.49 -10.66 -3.67
C HIS A 41 -0.17 -9.56 -4.51
N MET A 42 -1.18 -8.87 -3.98
CA MET A 42 -1.80 -7.74 -4.68
C MET A 42 -0.80 -6.62 -4.95
N PHE A 43 0.14 -6.37 -4.05
CA PHE A 43 1.17 -5.34 -4.24
C PHE A 43 2.47 -5.88 -4.85
N ALA A 44 2.86 -7.10 -4.53
CA ALA A 44 4.11 -7.70 -5.01
C ALA A 44 3.98 -8.38 -6.37
N GLY A 45 2.85 -9.05 -6.65
CA GLY A 45 2.69 -9.84 -7.86
C GLY A 45 1.81 -9.21 -8.93
N LYS A 46 0.75 -8.54 -8.51
CA LYS A 46 -0.25 -7.97 -9.44
C LYS A 46 -0.73 -6.57 -9.05
N PRO A 47 0.16 -5.59 -8.84
CA PRO A 47 -0.26 -4.24 -8.43
C PRO A 47 -1.17 -3.55 -9.46
N HIS A 48 -1.09 -3.93 -10.73
CA HIS A 48 -2.00 -3.50 -11.79
C HIS A 48 -3.45 -3.97 -11.61
N HIS A 49 -3.72 -4.88 -10.67
CA HIS A 49 -5.08 -5.31 -10.31
C HIS A 49 -5.67 -4.54 -9.13
N VAL A 50 -4.88 -3.74 -8.41
CA VAL A 50 -5.37 -2.94 -7.27
C VAL A 50 -6.47 -1.97 -7.71
N SER A 51 -6.41 -1.44 -8.93
CA SER A 51 -7.45 -0.58 -9.49
C SER A 51 -8.82 -1.26 -9.65
N LYS A 52 -8.85 -2.59 -9.77
CA LYS A 52 -10.11 -3.35 -9.80
C LYS A 52 -10.74 -3.46 -8.41
N ALA A 53 -9.90 -3.56 -7.39
CA ALA A 53 -10.34 -3.64 -5.99
C ALA A 53 -10.75 -2.28 -5.43
N SER A 54 -10.01 -1.22 -5.77
CA SER A 54 -10.20 0.13 -5.24
C SER A 54 -10.28 1.17 -6.37
N PRO A 55 -11.30 1.10 -7.26
CA PRO A 55 -11.34 1.93 -8.46
C PRO A 55 -11.56 3.41 -8.18
N GLY A 56 -12.15 3.78 -7.04
CA GLY A 56 -12.32 5.16 -6.62
C GLY A 56 -11.02 5.83 -6.16
N ASN A 57 -10.10 5.05 -5.63
CA ASN A 57 -8.83 5.53 -5.09
C ASN A 57 -7.65 5.29 -6.05
N ILE A 58 -7.61 4.13 -6.71
CA ILE A 58 -6.52 3.73 -7.62
C ILE A 58 -7.09 3.53 -9.03
N GLN A 59 -6.67 4.34 -9.99
CA GLN A 59 -7.10 4.24 -11.38
C GLN A 59 -6.23 3.28 -12.19
N GLY A 60 -4.99 3.04 -11.77
CA GLY A 60 -4.12 2.11 -12.45
C GLY A 60 -2.72 2.05 -11.84
N CYS A 61 -2.01 1.00 -12.23
CA CYS A 61 -0.59 0.82 -11.97
C CYS A 61 0.05 0.18 -13.22
N ASP A 62 1.06 0.82 -13.75
CA ASP A 62 1.82 0.36 -14.90
C ASP A 62 3.24 -0.02 -14.52
N LEU A 63 3.76 -1.10 -15.11
CA LEU A 63 5.16 -1.44 -15.02
C LEU A 63 5.94 -0.52 -15.96
N HIS A 64 6.77 0.34 -15.39
CA HIS A 64 7.59 1.29 -16.15
C HIS A 64 8.94 0.70 -16.52
N GLU A 65 9.55 -0.07 -15.62
CA GLU A 65 10.87 -0.67 -15.81
C GLU A 65 11.01 -1.93 -14.96
N GLY A 66 11.65 -2.96 -15.49
CA GLY A 66 11.90 -4.22 -14.79
C GLY A 66 10.74 -5.22 -14.88
N ASP A 67 10.50 -5.95 -13.82
CA ASP A 67 9.47 -6.99 -13.69
C ASP A 67 8.63 -6.77 -12.41
N TRP A 68 7.38 -7.23 -12.44
CA TRP A 68 6.50 -7.17 -11.27
C TRP A 68 7.13 -7.84 -10.04
N GLY A 69 7.13 -7.17 -8.90
CA GLY A 69 7.61 -7.71 -7.63
C GLY A 69 9.12 -7.90 -7.49
N THR A 70 9.91 -7.39 -8.42
CA THR A 70 11.37 -7.51 -8.40
C THR A 70 12.01 -6.23 -7.86
N VAL A 71 12.93 -6.35 -6.92
CA VAL A 71 13.70 -5.22 -6.37
C VAL A 71 14.40 -4.47 -7.51
N GLY A 72 14.33 -3.14 -7.48
CA GLY A 72 14.86 -2.24 -8.51
C GLY A 72 13.87 -1.92 -9.62
N SER A 73 12.80 -2.67 -9.79
CA SER A 73 11.75 -2.38 -10.77
C SER A 73 10.99 -1.10 -10.42
N ILE A 74 10.49 -0.43 -11.44
CA ILE A 74 9.79 0.85 -11.31
C ILE A 74 8.35 0.68 -11.77
N VAL A 75 7.43 1.10 -10.92
CA VAL A 75 5.99 1.12 -11.19
C VAL A 75 5.46 2.56 -11.19
N PHE A 76 4.41 2.78 -11.94
CA PHE A 76 3.76 4.08 -12.05
C PHE A 76 2.29 3.96 -11.64
N TRP A 77 1.91 4.72 -10.61
CA TRP A 77 0.57 4.75 -10.08
C TRP A 77 -0.20 5.99 -10.51
N ASN A 78 -1.46 5.79 -10.90
CA ASN A 78 -2.46 6.83 -11.00
C ASN A 78 -3.46 6.65 -9.85
N TYR A 79 -3.64 7.66 -9.03
CA TYR A 79 -4.51 7.60 -7.85
C TYR A 79 -5.24 8.92 -7.61
N VAL A 80 -6.29 8.88 -6.82
CA VAL A 80 -7.04 10.07 -6.36
C VAL A 80 -6.85 10.19 -4.86
N HIS A 81 -6.35 11.32 -4.42
CA HIS A 81 -6.16 11.63 -3.01
C HIS A 81 -6.60 13.07 -2.75
N ASP A 82 -7.37 13.29 -1.67
CA ASP A 82 -7.98 14.56 -1.35
C ASP A 82 -8.79 15.18 -2.50
N GLY A 83 -9.48 14.31 -3.28
CA GLY A 83 -10.31 14.72 -4.42
C GLY A 83 -9.55 15.14 -5.68
N GLU A 84 -8.23 14.96 -5.70
CA GLU A 84 -7.37 15.33 -6.83
C GLU A 84 -6.70 14.09 -7.44
N ALA A 85 -6.67 14.07 -8.80
CA ALA A 85 -5.90 13.08 -9.53
C ALA A 85 -4.41 13.35 -9.36
N LYS A 86 -3.68 12.33 -8.93
CA LYS A 86 -2.24 12.38 -8.64
C LYS A 86 -1.52 11.21 -9.29
N VAL A 87 -0.21 11.34 -9.38
CA VAL A 87 0.68 10.29 -9.89
C VAL A 87 1.84 10.05 -8.92
N ALA A 88 2.30 8.81 -8.88
CA ALA A 88 3.52 8.43 -8.18
C ALA A 88 4.31 7.43 -9.01
N LYS A 89 5.59 7.70 -9.18
CA LYS A 89 6.54 6.76 -9.76
C LYS A 89 7.38 6.21 -8.61
N GLU A 90 7.37 4.90 -8.48
CA GLU A 90 7.95 4.23 -7.33
C GLU A 90 8.93 3.14 -7.75
N ARG A 91 10.03 3.04 -7.03
CA ARG A 91 10.97 1.94 -7.17
C ARG A 91 10.76 0.95 -6.03
N ILE A 92 10.74 -0.33 -6.35
CA ILE A 92 10.69 -1.40 -5.36
C ILE A 92 12.07 -1.48 -4.70
N GLU A 93 12.14 -1.19 -3.39
CA GLU A 93 13.38 -1.18 -2.61
C GLU A 93 13.64 -2.51 -1.93
N ALA A 94 12.59 -3.19 -1.47
CA ALA A 94 12.68 -4.47 -0.77
C ALA A 94 11.44 -5.33 -1.04
N VAL A 95 11.65 -6.62 -1.15
CA VAL A 95 10.61 -7.64 -1.15
C VAL A 95 11.09 -8.79 -0.30
N GLU A 96 10.37 -9.09 0.76
CA GLU A 96 10.63 -10.22 1.65
C GLU A 96 9.39 -11.12 1.70
N PRO A 97 9.26 -12.09 0.78
CA PRO A 97 8.04 -12.92 0.68
C PRO A 97 7.73 -13.70 1.96
N ASP A 98 8.74 -14.18 2.64
CA ASP A 98 8.59 -14.94 3.90
C ASP A 98 7.97 -14.11 5.03
N LYS A 99 8.06 -12.79 4.93
CA LYS A 99 7.48 -11.83 5.87
C LYS A 99 6.27 -11.11 5.32
N ASN A 100 5.87 -11.41 4.08
CA ASN A 100 4.84 -10.65 3.35
C ASN A 100 5.10 -9.14 3.39
N LEU A 101 6.35 -8.75 3.13
CA LEU A 101 6.81 -7.37 3.18
C LEU A 101 7.24 -6.88 1.80
N ILE A 102 6.82 -5.66 1.47
CA ILE A 102 7.29 -4.91 0.30
C ILE A 102 7.50 -3.45 0.69
N THR A 103 8.58 -2.86 0.17
CA THR A 103 8.90 -1.43 0.36
C THR A 103 9.03 -0.74 -0.98
N PHE A 104 8.33 0.37 -1.13
CA PHE A 104 8.41 1.27 -2.28
C PHE A 104 9.07 2.57 -1.88
N ARG A 105 9.96 3.08 -2.75
CA ARG A 105 10.48 4.44 -2.67
C ARG A 105 9.84 5.28 -3.76
N VAL A 106 9.18 6.36 -3.37
CA VAL A 106 8.68 7.35 -4.34
C VAL A 106 9.87 8.10 -4.93
N ILE A 107 10.00 8.09 -6.25
CA ILE A 107 11.11 8.75 -6.96
C ILE A 107 10.67 9.95 -7.79
N GLU A 108 9.42 9.97 -8.24
CA GLU A 108 8.81 11.09 -8.96
C GLU A 108 7.31 11.17 -8.65
N GLY A 109 6.69 12.30 -8.91
CA GLY A 109 5.25 12.51 -8.79
C GLY A 109 4.86 13.58 -7.79
N ASP A 110 3.57 13.63 -7.46
CA ASP A 110 3.00 14.71 -6.65
C ASP A 110 3.58 14.77 -5.23
N LEU A 111 3.86 13.63 -4.61
CA LEU A 111 4.49 13.60 -3.28
C LEU A 111 5.88 14.28 -3.26
N MET A 112 6.63 14.20 -4.34
CA MET A 112 7.96 14.81 -4.43
C MET A 112 7.94 16.33 -4.53
N LYS A 113 6.77 16.94 -4.66
CA LYS A 113 6.59 18.40 -4.56
C LYS A 113 6.61 18.89 -3.11
N GLU A 114 6.30 18.01 -2.16
CA GLU A 114 6.18 18.31 -0.73
C GLU A 114 7.21 17.57 0.13
N TYR A 115 7.74 16.46 -0.37
CA TYR A 115 8.70 15.62 0.35
C TYR A 115 9.99 15.45 -0.45
N LYS A 116 11.13 15.49 0.25
CA LYS A 116 12.45 15.17 -0.33
C LYS A 116 12.66 13.68 -0.48
N SER A 117 12.07 12.90 0.43
CA SER A 117 12.08 11.44 0.40
C SER A 117 10.78 10.90 0.94
N PHE A 118 10.33 9.79 0.38
CA PHE A 118 9.12 9.10 0.81
C PHE A 118 9.24 7.60 0.58
N LEU A 119 9.08 6.84 1.65
CA LEU A 119 9.08 5.37 1.66
C LEU A 119 7.76 4.86 2.20
N LEU A 120 7.20 3.88 1.51
CA LEU A 120 6.02 3.14 1.97
C LEU A 120 6.41 1.68 2.15
N THR A 121 6.23 1.16 3.35
CA THR A 121 6.39 -0.27 3.64
C THR A 121 5.05 -0.88 4.00
N ILE A 122 4.74 -1.99 3.37
CA ILE A 122 3.54 -2.79 3.64
C ILE A 122 4.01 -4.14 4.13
N GLN A 123 3.61 -4.51 5.33
CA GLN A 123 3.83 -5.84 5.88
C GLN A 123 2.52 -6.46 6.32
N VAL A 124 2.29 -7.70 5.96
CA VAL A 124 1.04 -8.40 6.30
C VAL A 124 1.37 -9.63 7.14
N THR A 125 0.77 -9.69 8.32
CA THR A 125 0.98 -10.80 9.25
C THR A 125 -0.34 -11.53 9.52
N PRO A 126 -0.34 -12.87 9.60
CA PRO A 126 -1.52 -13.61 10.03
C PRO A 126 -1.94 -13.20 11.44
N LYS A 127 -3.25 -13.11 11.69
CA LYS A 127 -3.78 -12.87 13.05
C LYS A 127 -3.44 -14.05 13.97
N PRO A 128 -2.99 -13.78 15.21
CA PRO A 128 -2.80 -14.83 16.19
C PRO A 128 -4.13 -15.51 16.53
N GLY A 129 -4.19 -16.85 16.38
CA GLY A 129 -5.30 -17.67 16.86
C GLY A 129 -6.60 -17.64 16.06
N GLY A 130 -6.61 -17.10 14.83
CA GLY A 130 -7.81 -17.03 14.01
C GLY A 130 -7.53 -16.78 12.52
N PRO A 131 -8.56 -16.87 11.67
CA PRO A 131 -8.45 -16.48 10.27
C PRO A 131 -8.28 -14.96 10.13
N GLY A 132 -7.76 -14.54 8.99
CA GLY A 132 -7.50 -13.15 8.69
C GLY A 132 -6.08 -12.72 9.00
N SER A 133 -5.83 -11.44 8.80
CA SER A 133 -4.48 -10.87 8.84
C SER A 133 -4.51 -9.44 9.35
N ILE A 134 -3.33 -8.91 9.63
CA ILE A 134 -3.11 -7.50 9.96
C ILE A 134 -2.18 -6.92 8.92
N VAL A 135 -2.63 -5.87 8.23
CA VAL A 135 -1.83 -5.09 7.30
C VAL A 135 -1.21 -3.94 8.05
N HIS A 136 0.10 -3.94 8.15
CA HIS A 136 0.86 -2.86 8.76
C HIS A 136 1.40 -1.94 7.66
N TRP A 137 1.01 -0.66 7.70
CA TRP A 137 1.53 0.40 6.87
C TRP A 137 2.53 1.24 7.64
N HIS A 138 3.69 1.45 7.06
CA HIS A 138 4.74 2.28 7.61
C HIS A 138 5.19 3.30 6.55
N LEU A 139 5.05 4.59 6.88
CA LEU A 139 5.49 5.70 6.05
C LEU A 139 6.70 6.36 6.70
N GLU A 140 7.79 6.48 5.95
CA GLU A 140 8.97 7.25 6.35
C GLU A 140 9.18 8.38 5.34
N TYR A 141 9.35 9.60 5.81
CA TYR A 141 9.42 10.74 4.92
C TYR A 141 10.32 11.86 5.47
N GLU A 142 10.78 12.71 4.57
CA GLU A 142 11.40 14.00 4.87
C GLU A 142 10.63 15.08 4.14
N LYS A 143 10.05 16.03 4.87
CA LYS A 143 9.36 17.19 4.31
C LYS A 143 10.35 18.18 3.71
N ILE A 144 9.95 18.94 2.67
CA ILE A 144 10.77 20.01 2.10
C ILE A 144 10.83 21.24 3.00
N SER A 145 9.80 21.45 3.83
CA SER A 145 9.71 22.55 4.80
C SER A 145 8.78 22.19 5.96
N GLU A 146 8.85 22.97 7.04
CA GLU A 146 7.98 22.82 8.21
C GLU A 146 6.50 23.14 7.92
N GLU A 147 6.22 23.87 6.86
CA GLU A 147 4.86 24.22 6.43
C GLU A 147 4.11 23.03 5.81
N VAL A 148 4.85 22.01 5.34
CA VAL A 148 4.25 20.79 4.81
C VAL A 148 3.67 19.97 5.95
N ALA A 149 2.41 19.58 5.83
CA ALA A 149 1.76 18.72 6.80
C ALA A 149 2.35 17.30 6.81
N HIS A 150 2.24 16.62 7.96
CA HIS A 150 2.48 15.18 8.01
C HIS A 150 1.43 14.44 7.16
N PRO A 151 1.77 13.33 6.48
CA PRO A 151 0.91 12.69 5.50
C PRO A 151 -0.19 11.81 6.13
N GLU A 152 -0.95 12.36 7.08
CA GLU A 152 -2.01 11.65 7.80
C GLU A 152 -3.17 11.26 6.88
N THR A 153 -3.54 12.13 5.93
CA THR A 153 -4.60 11.82 4.97
C THR A 153 -4.18 10.75 3.98
N LEU A 154 -2.90 10.67 3.63
CA LEU A 154 -2.35 9.60 2.82
C LEU A 154 -2.36 8.25 3.57
N LEU A 155 -2.07 8.26 4.87
CA LEU A 155 -2.18 7.07 5.70
C LEU A 155 -3.64 6.58 5.76
N GLN A 156 -4.60 7.48 5.89
CA GLN A 156 -6.03 7.19 5.82
C GLN A 156 -6.42 6.57 4.47
N PHE A 157 -5.90 7.12 3.37
CA PHE A 157 -6.06 6.57 2.03
C PHE A 157 -5.55 5.12 1.95
N CYS A 158 -4.38 4.81 2.53
CA CYS A 158 -3.86 3.44 2.60
C CYS A 158 -4.79 2.49 3.37
N VAL A 159 -5.43 2.98 4.43
CA VAL A 159 -6.44 2.22 5.20
C VAL A 159 -7.66 1.90 4.35
N GLU A 160 -8.18 2.87 3.60
CA GLU A 160 -9.35 2.69 2.73
C GLU A 160 -9.04 1.70 1.60
N VAL A 161 -7.93 1.87 0.91
CA VAL A 161 -7.47 0.94 -0.14
C VAL A 161 -7.33 -0.48 0.41
N SER A 162 -6.77 -0.64 1.62
CA SER A 162 -6.62 -1.95 2.26
C SER A 162 -7.94 -2.65 2.51
N LYS A 163 -8.97 -1.92 2.97
CA LYS A 163 -10.31 -2.47 3.20
C LYS A 163 -10.99 -2.89 1.91
N GLU A 164 -10.88 -2.07 0.86
CA GLU A 164 -11.45 -2.40 -0.45
C GLU A 164 -10.74 -3.59 -1.10
N ILE A 165 -9.43 -3.74 -0.93
CA ILE A 165 -8.70 -4.93 -1.36
C ILE A 165 -9.19 -6.16 -0.60
N ASP A 166 -9.40 -6.07 0.72
CA ASP A 166 -9.92 -7.16 1.53
C ASP A 166 -11.29 -7.65 1.02
N GLU A 167 -12.22 -6.74 0.81
CA GLU A 167 -13.54 -7.03 0.26
C GLU A 167 -13.45 -7.70 -1.12
N HIS A 168 -12.58 -7.20 -1.98
CA HIS A 168 -12.37 -7.77 -3.32
C HIS A 168 -11.80 -9.20 -3.26
N LEU A 169 -10.82 -9.46 -2.41
CA LEU A 169 -10.21 -10.77 -2.24
C LEU A 169 -11.21 -11.79 -1.68
N LEU A 170 -12.07 -11.38 -0.75
CA LEU A 170 -13.12 -12.24 -0.18
C LEU A 170 -14.18 -12.59 -1.22
N ALA A 171 -14.57 -11.62 -2.07
CA ALA A 171 -15.54 -11.87 -3.15
C ALA A 171 -14.97 -12.86 -4.19
N GLU A 172 -13.68 -12.76 -4.53
CA GLU A 172 -13.00 -13.74 -5.40
C GLU A 172 -13.01 -15.15 -4.77
N GLU A 173 -12.82 -15.28 -3.46
CA GLU A 173 -12.86 -16.56 -2.75
C GLU A 173 -14.26 -17.18 -2.77
N GLU A 174 -15.31 -16.40 -2.60
CA GLU A 174 -16.70 -16.86 -2.67
C GLU A 174 -17.04 -17.36 -4.08
N GLU A 175 -16.61 -16.68 -5.13
CA GLU A 175 -16.83 -17.06 -6.51
C GLU A 175 -16.15 -18.41 -6.85
N VAL A 176 -14.94 -18.63 -6.34
CA VAL A 176 -14.21 -19.89 -6.51
C VAL A 176 -14.80 -21.02 -5.65
N ALA A 177 -15.33 -20.71 -4.48
CA ALA A 177 -15.89 -21.70 -3.55
C ALA A 177 -17.24 -22.29 -4.02
N HIS A 178 -17.94 -21.65 -4.96
CA HIS A 178 -19.23 -22.10 -5.48
C HIS A 178 -19.23 -22.45 -6.98
N PRO A 179 -18.30 -23.28 -7.48
CA PRO A 179 -18.33 -23.75 -8.87
C PRO A 179 -19.57 -24.60 -9.16
N GLU A 180 -20.19 -25.19 -8.11
CA GLU A 180 -21.39 -26.00 -8.23
C GLU A 180 -22.60 -25.19 -8.71
N THR A 181 -22.70 -23.91 -8.34
CA THR A 181 -23.79 -23.04 -8.79
C THR A 181 -23.73 -22.77 -10.28
N LEU A 182 -22.54 -22.55 -10.82
CA LEU A 182 -22.33 -22.35 -12.26
C LEU A 182 -22.57 -23.66 -13.04
N LEU A 183 -22.09 -24.78 -12.52
CA LEU A 183 -22.30 -26.10 -13.11
C LEU A 183 -23.81 -26.47 -13.10
N GLN A 184 -24.50 -26.17 -12.01
CA GLN A 184 -25.93 -26.42 -11.87
C GLN A 184 -26.75 -25.53 -12.83
N PHE A 185 -26.40 -24.28 -12.98
CA PHE A 185 -26.96 -23.36 -13.97
C PHE A 185 -26.75 -23.89 -15.40
N CYS A 186 -25.55 -24.34 -15.77
CA CYS A 186 -25.26 -24.92 -17.07
C CYS A 186 -26.09 -26.19 -17.33
N VAL A 187 -26.28 -27.01 -16.32
CA VAL A 187 -27.15 -28.23 -16.42
C VAL A 187 -28.61 -27.87 -16.62
N GLU A 188 -29.13 -26.88 -15.91
CA GLU A 188 -30.50 -26.40 -16.07
C GLU A 188 -30.76 -25.83 -17.47
N VAL A 189 -29.89 -24.94 -17.93
CA VAL A 189 -29.94 -24.35 -19.29
C VAL A 189 -29.89 -25.46 -20.37
N SER A 190 -29.03 -26.46 -20.18
CA SER A 190 -28.92 -27.60 -21.13
C SER A 190 -30.19 -28.42 -21.19
N LYS A 191 -30.86 -28.64 -20.06
CA LYS A 191 -32.16 -29.34 -20.01
C LYS A 191 -33.29 -28.56 -20.69
N GLU A 192 -33.36 -27.26 -20.45
CA GLU A 192 -34.35 -26.38 -21.08
C GLU A 192 -34.21 -26.35 -22.60
N ILE A 193 -32.96 -26.33 -23.09
CA ILE A 193 -32.65 -26.41 -24.54
C ILE A 193 -33.09 -27.74 -25.11
N ASP A 194 -32.85 -28.87 -24.44
CA ASP A 194 -33.20 -30.20 -24.87
C ASP A 194 -34.71 -30.38 -24.93
N GLU A 195 -35.45 -29.93 -23.89
CA GLU A 195 -36.91 -29.90 -23.85
C GLU A 195 -37.53 -29.07 -24.98
N HIS A 196 -36.91 -27.93 -25.31
CA HIS A 196 -37.36 -27.06 -26.40
C HIS A 196 -37.19 -27.71 -27.76
N LEU A 197 -36.04 -28.35 -28.00
CA LEU A 197 -35.76 -29.05 -29.25
C LEU A 197 -36.66 -30.25 -29.47
N LEU A 198 -37.03 -30.99 -28.40
CA LEU A 198 -37.96 -32.14 -28.48
C LEU A 198 -39.41 -31.71 -28.67
N ALA A 199 -39.76 -30.47 -28.39
CA ALA A 199 -41.10 -29.93 -28.61
C ALA A 199 -41.36 -29.44 -30.04
N GLU A 200 -40.30 -29.28 -30.82
CA GLU A 200 -40.35 -28.84 -32.24
C GLU A 200 -40.43 -30.03 -33.24
N GLU A 201 -40.32 -31.29 -32.78
CA GLU A 201 -40.54 -32.50 -33.59
C GLU A 201 -41.99 -32.96 -33.51
#